data_2263cab95de9055ba72ac4a0f5609362
#
_entry.id   2263cab95de9055ba72ac4a0f5609362
#
_cell.length_a   1.000
_cell.length_b   1.000
_cell.length_c   1.000
_cell.angle_alpha   90.00
_cell.angle_beta   90.00
_cell.angle_gamma   90.00
#
_symmetry.space_group_name_H-M   'P 1'
#
loop_
_entity.id
_entity.type
_entity.pdbx_description
1 polymer ?
#
loop_
_entity_poly.entity_id
_entity_poly.type
_entity_poly.pdbx_seq_one_letter_code
_entity_poly.pdbx_strand_id
1 'polypeptide(L)'
;MFVYLFSLLITFYSVSPPGGDFSDPVTSATLGIVQVFWGLDKKLAQRKHFPSVNWSLSYSKYTKVLEPYYESTEPGFIELRMKTKEILQKEEDLAEIVQLVGKSALGENDKITLEVARMLKDDFLQQNGMSEYDRYCPFYKTSAMLRNFVGFHDAAIKAVGQGDLTFAKIKDSAGDLMFKLSQMKFEVRTFS
;
A
#
# COMPACT_ATOMS: atom_id res chain seq x y z
N MET A 1 -46.19 -11.90 -1.66
CA MET A 1 -44.94 -11.11 -1.60
C MET A 1 -43.89 -12.01 -0.94
N PHE A 2 -42.99 -12.61 -1.73
CA PHE A 2 -41.88 -13.42 -1.18
C PHE A 2 -40.79 -12.49 -0.75
N VAL A 3 -40.50 -12.43 0.53
CA VAL A 3 -39.32 -11.72 1.07
C VAL A 3 -38.13 -12.70 0.99
N TYR A 4 -37.22 -12.46 0.08
CA TYR A 4 -35.93 -13.19 0.05
C TYR A 4 -35.02 -12.59 1.11
N LEU A 5 -34.75 -13.36 2.16
CA LEU A 5 -33.79 -13.01 3.18
C LEU A 5 -32.40 -13.46 2.67
N PHE A 6 -31.55 -12.51 2.25
CA PHE A 6 -30.17 -12.82 1.93
C PHE A 6 -29.34 -12.73 3.22
N SER A 7 -28.70 -13.82 3.60
CA SER A 7 -27.74 -13.84 4.69
C SER A 7 -26.31 -14.01 4.12
N LEU A 8 -25.38 -13.19 4.60
CA LEU A 8 -23.96 -13.31 4.28
C LEU A 8 -23.24 -13.83 5.52
N LEU A 9 -22.53 -14.97 5.38
CA LEU A 9 -21.65 -15.51 6.41
C LEU A 9 -20.21 -15.29 6.00
N ILE A 10 -19.46 -14.57 6.82
CA ILE A 10 -18.01 -14.39 6.67
C ILE A 10 -17.32 -15.17 7.77
N THR A 11 -16.37 -16.04 7.42
CA THR A 11 -15.61 -16.83 8.37
C THR A 11 -14.14 -16.43 8.31
N PHE A 12 -13.55 -16.13 9.47
CA PHE A 12 -12.13 -15.83 9.62
C PHE A 12 -11.44 -17.04 10.28
N TYR A 13 -10.35 -17.48 9.65
CA TYR A 13 -9.48 -18.52 10.19
C TYR A 13 -8.13 -17.90 10.53
N SER A 14 -7.59 -18.25 11.72
CA SER A 14 -6.22 -17.91 12.09
C SER A 14 -5.38 -19.19 12.04
N VAL A 15 -4.29 -19.15 11.28
CA VAL A 15 -3.33 -20.24 11.15
C VAL A 15 -1.96 -19.71 11.54
N SER A 16 -1.29 -20.44 12.45
CA SER A 16 0.07 -20.11 12.89
C SER A 16 1.03 -21.20 12.40
N PRO A 17 1.69 -21.01 11.25
CA PRO A 17 2.62 -21.99 10.73
C PRO A 17 3.84 -22.12 11.64
N PRO A 18 4.33 -23.34 11.90
CA PRO A 18 5.55 -23.56 12.67
C PRO A 18 6.74 -22.83 12.03
N GLY A 19 7.48 -22.06 12.82
CA GLY A 19 8.63 -21.29 12.33
C GLY A 19 8.29 -20.16 11.32
N GLY A 20 7.01 -19.90 11.05
CA GLY A 20 6.58 -18.93 10.04
C GLY A 20 6.69 -19.48 8.60
N ASP A 21 6.81 -20.79 8.43
CA ASP A 21 6.96 -21.45 7.14
C ASP A 21 5.60 -21.72 6.48
N PHE A 22 5.28 -20.98 5.41
CA PHE A 22 4.04 -21.13 4.63
C PHE A 22 4.01 -22.41 3.77
N SER A 23 5.12 -23.13 3.64
CA SER A 23 5.18 -24.43 2.94
C SER A 23 4.67 -25.60 3.80
N ASP A 24 4.43 -25.37 5.09
CA ASP A 24 3.78 -26.34 5.98
C ASP A 24 2.48 -26.89 5.33
N PRO A 25 2.25 -28.21 5.35
CA PRO A 25 1.12 -28.82 4.61
C PRO A 25 -0.25 -28.25 5.02
N VAL A 26 -0.48 -27.97 6.30
CA VAL A 26 -1.75 -27.42 6.79
C VAL A 26 -1.95 -25.99 6.28
N THR A 27 -0.89 -25.18 6.37
CA THR A 27 -0.90 -23.80 5.89
C THR A 27 -1.09 -23.75 4.38
N SER A 28 -0.35 -24.56 3.62
CA SER A 28 -0.45 -24.64 2.16
C SER A 28 -1.86 -25.10 1.70
N ALA A 29 -2.43 -26.11 2.35
CA ALA A 29 -3.79 -26.55 2.07
C ALA A 29 -4.82 -25.43 2.36
N THR A 30 -4.67 -24.71 3.46
CA THR A 30 -5.54 -23.58 3.82
C THR A 30 -5.46 -22.47 2.78
N LEU A 31 -4.26 -22.08 2.33
CA LEU A 31 -4.06 -21.07 1.28
C LEU A 31 -4.70 -21.48 -0.05
N GLY A 32 -4.75 -22.77 -0.35
CA GLY A 32 -5.42 -23.29 -1.55
C GLY A 32 -6.94 -23.07 -1.54
N ILE A 33 -7.56 -23.06 -0.37
CA ILE A 33 -9.02 -22.98 -0.19
C ILE A 33 -9.51 -21.54 -0.03
N VAL A 34 -8.79 -20.69 0.72
CA VAL A 34 -9.25 -19.34 1.05
C VAL A 34 -9.25 -18.40 -0.15
N GLN A 35 -10.24 -17.51 -0.18
CA GLN A 35 -10.36 -16.49 -1.22
C GLN A 35 -9.58 -15.21 -0.89
N VAL A 36 -9.37 -14.94 0.40
CA VAL A 36 -8.61 -13.79 0.90
C VAL A 36 -7.60 -14.29 1.91
N PHE A 37 -6.38 -13.78 1.81
CA PHE A 37 -5.30 -14.10 2.73
C PHE A 37 -4.61 -12.82 3.21
N TRP A 38 -4.45 -12.70 4.52
CA TRP A 38 -3.67 -11.68 5.18
C TRP A 38 -2.45 -12.33 5.83
N GLY A 39 -1.31 -12.19 5.18
CA GLY A 39 -0.03 -12.69 5.71
C GLY A 39 0.52 -11.74 6.76
N LEU A 40 0.62 -12.18 8.01
CA LEU A 40 1.24 -11.38 9.07
C LEU A 40 2.75 -11.55 9.05
N ASP A 41 3.47 -10.43 9.12
CA ASP A 41 4.93 -10.37 9.06
C ASP A 41 5.52 -9.96 10.40
N LYS A 42 6.37 -10.84 10.97
CA LYS A 42 7.06 -10.60 12.24
C LYS A 42 8.01 -9.39 12.16
N LYS A 43 8.68 -9.17 11.03
CA LYS A 43 9.62 -8.05 10.86
C LYS A 43 8.89 -6.71 10.86
N LEU A 44 7.68 -6.65 10.27
CA LEU A 44 6.83 -5.46 10.32
C LEU A 44 6.40 -5.18 11.77
N ALA A 45 5.93 -6.20 12.49
CA ALA A 45 5.54 -6.06 13.91
C ALA A 45 6.71 -5.59 14.79
N GLN A 46 7.91 -6.14 14.61
CA GLN A 46 9.11 -5.74 15.33
C GLN A 46 9.49 -4.27 15.08
N ARG A 47 9.24 -3.75 13.88
CA ARG A 47 9.43 -2.33 13.54
C ARG A 47 8.27 -1.45 13.98
N LYS A 48 7.29 -2.00 14.69
CA LYS A 48 6.06 -1.31 15.13
C LYS A 48 5.21 -0.78 13.96
N HIS A 49 5.30 -1.43 12.80
CA HIS A 49 4.44 -1.15 11.66
C HIS A 49 3.14 -1.96 11.81
N PHE A 50 2.03 -1.30 12.04
CA PHE A 50 0.71 -1.92 12.22
C PHE A 50 -0.32 -1.32 11.25
N PRO A 51 -1.25 -2.16 10.73
CA PRO A 51 -1.29 -3.60 10.84
C PRO A 51 -0.05 -4.25 10.19
N SER A 52 0.48 -5.31 10.81
CA SER A 52 1.68 -6.00 10.31
C SER A 52 1.38 -6.95 9.15
N VAL A 53 0.51 -6.54 8.25
CA VAL A 53 0.10 -7.29 7.06
C VAL A 53 1.12 -7.09 5.95
N ASN A 54 1.71 -8.18 5.49
CA ASN A 54 2.64 -8.16 4.37
C ASN A 54 1.88 -7.94 3.06
N TRP A 55 2.12 -6.81 2.42
CA TRP A 55 1.43 -6.38 1.18
C TRP A 55 1.82 -7.19 -0.06
N SER A 56 3.01 -7.81 -0.08
CA SER A 56 3.47 -8.64 -1.20
C SER A 56 2.88 -10.04 -1.14
N LEU A 57 2.73 -10.62 0.06
CA LEU A 57 2.20 -11.97 0.27
C LEU A 57 0.67 -12.00 0.33
N SER A 58 0.05 -10.93 0.81
CA SER A 58 -1.40 -10.87 1.01
C SER A 58 -2.15 -10.72 -0.31
N TYR A 59 -3.30 -11.39 -0.43
CA TYR A 59 -4.09 -11.34 -1.65
C TYR A 59 -5.60 -11.41 -1.39
N SER A 60 -6.36 -10.97 -2.39
CA SER A 60 -7.80 -11.21 -2.51
C SER A 60 -8.12 -11.66 -3.93
N LYS A 61 -8.81 -12.80 -4.06
CA LYS A 61 -9.32 -13.30 -5.34
C LYS A 61 -10.58 -12.56 -5.79
N TYR A 62 -11.19 -11.76 -4.90
CA TYR A 62 -12.40 -10.99 -5.21
C TYR A 62 -12.16 -9.71 -6.01
N THR A 63 -10.91 -9.33 -6.27
CA THR A 63 -10.58 -8.06 -6.93
C THR A 63 -11.34 -7.87 -8.25
N LYS A 64 -11.39 -8.92 -9.11
CA LYS A 64 -12.10 -8.87 -10.40
C LYS A 64 -13.62 -8.75 -10.23
N VAL A 65 -14.18 -9.42 -9.23
CA VAL A 65 -15.63 -9.39 -8.95
C VAL A 65 -16.05 -8.02 -8.41
N LEU A 66 -15.16 -7.36 -7.66
CA LEU A 66 -15.41 -6.06 -7.06
C LEU A 66 -15.05 -4.88 -7.98
N GLU A 67 -14.45 -5.13 -9.14
CA GLU A 67 -14.04 -4.10 -10.10
C GLU A 67 -15.20 -3.17 -10.50
N PRO A 68 -16.40 -3.65 -10.87
CA PRO A 68 -17.53 -2.78 -11.18
C PRO A 68 -17.96 -1.88 -10.01
N TYR A 69 -17.86 -2.38 -8.79
CA TYR A 69 -18.14 -1.59 -7.58
C TYR A 69 -17.10 -0.48 -7.39
N TYR A 70 -15.82 -0.79 -7.54
CA TYR A 70 -14.75 0.20 -7.42
C TYR A 70 -14.86 1.28 -8.49
N GLU A 71 -15.08 0.90 -9.75
CA GLU A 71 -15.22 1.84 -10.85
C GLU A 71 -16.45 2.75 -10.72
N SER A 72 -17.54 2.26 -10.14
CA SER A 72 -18.74 3.07 -9.89
C SER A 72 -18.59 4.03 -8.71
N THR A 73 -17.75 3.68 -7.71
CA THR A 73 -17.59 4.45 -6.47
C THR A 73 -16.40 5.42 -6.56
N GLU A 74 -15.27 4.94 -7.03
CA GLU A 74 -14.01 5.68 -7.17
C GLU A 74 -13.33 5.30 -8.49
N PRO A 75 -13.67 5.94 -9.61
CA PRO A 75 -13.11 5.63 -10.91
C PRO A 75 -11.58 5.70 -10.94
N GLY A 76 -10.94 4.68 -11.54
CA GLY A 76 -9.49 4.56 -11.62
C GLY A 76 -8.80 4.03 -10.36
N PHE A 77 -9.54 3.64 -9.32
CA PHE A 77 -8.95 3.08 -8.09
C PHE A 77 -8.14 1.80 -8.35
N ILE A 78 -8.62 0.94 -9.24
CA ILE A 78 -7.92 -0.33 -9.58
C ILE A 78 -6.54 -0.03 -10.20
N GLU A 79 -6.46 0.95 -11.09
CA GLU A 79 -5.20 1.38 -11.70
C GLU A 79 -4.23 1.95 -10.64
N LEU A 80 -4.72 2.81 -9.74
CA LEU A 80 -3.94 3.36 -8.62
C LEU A 80 -3.39 2.25 -7.73
N ARG A 81 -4.23 1.27 -7.40
CA ARG A 81 -3.83 0.10 -6.61
C ARG A 81 -2.73 -0.71 -7.29
N MET A 82 -2.85 -0.94 -8.61
CA MET A 82 -1.82 -1.66 -9.38
C MET A 82 -0.49 -0.89 -9.39
N LYS A 83 -0.50 0.39 -9.70
CA LYS A 83 0.70 1.24 -9.66
C LYS A 83 1.35 1.28 -8.28
N THR A 84 0.53 1.36 -7.23
CA THR A 84 1.04 1.30 -5.84
C THR A 84 1.77 -0.01 -5.55
N LYS A 85 1.21 -1.14 -6.01
CA LYS A 85 1.88 -2.45 -5.88
C LYS A 85 3.19 -2.52 -6.66
N GLU A 86 3.23 -1.96 -7.86
CA GLU A 86 4.46 -1.89 -8.68
C GLU A 86 5.55 -1.07 -7.98
N ILE A 87 5.20 0.08 -7.41
CA ILE A 87 6.14 0.91 -6.63
C ILE A 87 6.70 0.14 -5.43
N LEU A 88 5.84 -0.55 -4.68
CA LEU A 88 6.24 -1.33 -3.50
C LEU A 88 7.09 -2.55 -3.88
N GLN A 89 6.75 -3.24 -4.99
CA GLN A 89 7.55 -4.36 -5.48
C GLN A 89 8.93 -3.89 -5.95
N LYS A 90 8.97 -2.80 -6.73
CA LYS A 90 10.24 -2.24 -7.18
C LYS A 90 11.12 -1.82 -6.00
N GLU A 91 10.54 -1.31 -4.93
CA GLU A 91 11.30 -0.98 -3.72
C GLU A 91 11.89 -2.21 -3.03
N GLU A 92 11.17 -3.35 -2.99
CA GLU A 92 11.72 -4.61 -2.47
C GLU A 92 12.93 -5.07 -3.28
N ASP A 93 12.83 -5.04 -4.62
CA ASP A 93 13.93 -5.40 -5.52
C ASP A 93 15.13 -4.45 -5.32
N LEU A 94 14.89 -3.15 -5.20
CA LEU A 94 15.92 -2.15 -4.97
C LEU A 94 16.55 -2.26 -3.57
N ALA A 95 15.80 -2.71 -2.55
CA ALA A 95 16.33 -2.86 -1.19
C ALA A 95 17.46 -3.89 -1.12
N GLU A 96 17.39 -4.96 -1.91
CA GLU A 96 18.48 -5.93 -2.03
C GLU A 96 19.72 -5.29 -2.66
N ILE A 97 19.55 -4.51 -3.72
CA ILE A 97 20.65 -3.78 -4.39
C ILE A 97 21.29 -2.77 -3.42
N VAL A 98 20.48 -2.03 -2.68
CA VAL A 98 20.95 -1.06 -1.67
C VAL A 98 21.80 -1.70 -0.59
N GLN A 99 21.47 -2.92 -0.17
CA GLN A 99 22.27 -3.65 0.82
C GLN A 99 23.67 -4.01 0.29
N LEU A 100 23.80 -4.23 -1.02
CA LEU A 100 25.06 -4.63 -1.64
C LEU A 100 25.95 -3.44 -2.03
N VAL A 101 25.38 -2.40 -2.61
CA VAL A 101 26.15 -1.30 -3.22
C VAL A 101 25.88 0.08 -2.61
N GLY A 102 24.93 0.19 -1.71
CA GLY A 102 24.54 1.43 -1.06
C GLY A 102 23.60 2.31 -1.90
N LYS A 103 22.92 3.25 -1.23
CA LYS A 103 21.94 4.16 -1.87
C LYS A 103 22.54 5.14 -2.87
N SER A 104 23.81 5.49 -2.72
CA SER A 104 24.51 6.44 -3.61
C SER A 104 24.70 5.92 -5.03
N ALA A 105 24.75 4.60 -5.20
CA ALA A 105 24.92 3.95 -6.50
C ALA A 105 23.63 3.87 -7.33
N LEU A 106 22.48 4.18 -6.73
CA LEU A 106 21.19 4.11 -7.41
C LEU A 106 20.98 5.28 -8.39
N GLY A 107 20.27 5.00 -9.47
CA GLY A 107 19.77 6.01 -10.39
C GLY A 107 18.77 6.96 -9.72
N GLU A 108 18.59 8.14 -10.27
CA GLU A 108 17.70 9.16 -9.71
C GLU A 108 16.23 8.68 -9.65
N ASN A 109 15.76 7.95 -10.66
CA ASN A 109 14.41 7.35 -10.68
C ASN A 109 14.21 6.33 -9.55
N ASP A 110 15.25 5.56 -9.24
CA ASP A 110 15.19 4.54 -8.19
C ASP A 110 15.17 5.19 -6.80
N LYS A 111 15.89 6.30 -6.63
CA LYS A 111 15.85 7.10 -5.40
C LYS A 111 14.47 7.69 -5.15
N ILE A 112 13.77 8.16 -6.21
CA ILE A 112 12.37 8.64 -6.13
C ILE A 112 11.46 7.49 -5.72
N THR A 113 11.58 6.32 -6.36
CA THR A 113 10.77 5.14 -6.06
C THR A 113 10.93 4.70 -4.61
N LEU A 114 12.17 4.66 -4.09
CA LEU A 114 12.44 4.35 -2.68
C LEU A 114 11.78 5.34 -1.71
N GLU A 115 11.83 6.64 -2.02
CA GLU A 115 11.24 7.67 -1.15
C GLU A 115 9.71 7.60 -1.15
N VAL A 116 9.08 7.45 -2.34
CA VAL A 116 7.62 7.31 -2.43
C VAL A 116 7.15 6.02 -1.78
N ALA A 117 7.87 4.90 -1.96
CA ALA A 117 7.55 3.65 -1.28
C ALA A 117 7.66 3.78 0.25
N ARG A 118 8.65 4.54 0.77
CA ARG A 118 8.75 4.86 2.18
C ARG A 118 7.50 5.62 2.66
N MET A 119 7.10 6.67 1.94
CA MET A 119 5.89 7.44 2.29
C MET A 119 4.64 6.56 2.25
N LEU A 120 4.50 5.69 1.23
CA LEU A 120 3.38 4.73 1.16
C LEU A 120 3.36 3.78 2.36
N LYS A 121 4.52 3.29 2.81
CA LYS A 121 4.61 2.38 3.97
C LYS A 121 4.29 3.10 5.27
N ASP A 122 4.89 4.27 5.50
CA ASP A 122 4.83 4.97 6.79
C ASP A 122 3.54 5.79 6.94
N ASP A 123 3.08 6.44 5.87
CA ASP A 123 1.99 7.41 5.93
C ASP A 123 0.65 6.85 5.43
N PHE A 124 0.65 5.75 4.66
CA PHE A 124 -0.57 5.15 4.12
C PHE A 124 -0.85 3.75 4.67
N LEU A 125 0.10 2.80 4.55
CA LEU A 125 -0.11 1.41 4.97
C LEU A 125 -0.07 1.25 6.48
N GLN A 126 0.80 1.99 7.16
CA GLN A 126 0.80 2.03 8.63
C GLN A 126 -0.43 2.77 9.13
N GLN A 127 -1.19 2.15 10.03
CA GLN A 127 -2.43 2.68 10.57
C GLN A 127 -2.48 2.53 12.09
N ASN A 128 -3.15 3.47 12.74
CA ASN A 128 -3.40 3.45 14.17
C ASN A 128 -4.90 3.25 14.44
N GLY A 129 -5.31 2.04 14.79
CA GLY A 129 -6.70 1.71 15.08
C GLY A 129 -7.30 2.43 16.31
N MET A 130 -6.49 3.15 17.10
CA MET A 130 -6.96 3.97 18.23
C MET A 130 -7.31 5.39 17.81
N SER A 131 -6.89 5.83 16.63
CA SER A 131 -7.20 7.16 16.10
C SER A 131 -8.38 7.13 15.13
N GLU A 132 -9.23 8.14 15.19
CA GLU A 132 -10.44 8.22 14.37
C GLU A 132 -10.13 8.35 12.88
N TYR A 133 -9.06 9.05 12.52
CA TYR A 133 -8.66 9.25 11.13
C TYR A 133 -8.24 7.96 10.42
N ASP A 134 -7.71 6.96 11.13
CA ASP A 134 -7.36 5.64 10.59
C ASP A 134 -8.49 4.62 10.79
N ARG A 135 -9.14 4.65 11.97
CA ARG A 135 -10.17 3.69 12.33
C ARG A 135 -11.39 3.76 11.41
N TYR A 136 -11.76 4.97 10.98
CA TYR A 136 -12.92 5.24 10.14
C TYR A 136 -12.54 5.94 8.83
N CYS A 137 -11.38 5.59 8.26
CA CYS A 137 -10.93 6.18 7.01
C CYS A 137 -11.90 5.84 5.87
N PRO A 138 -12.61 6.81 5.30
CA PRO A 138 -13.56 6.55 4.22
C PRO A 138 -12.83 6.22 2.91
N PHE A 139 -13.49 5.46 2.04
CA PHE A 139 -12.89 4.95 0.81
C PHE A 139 -12.42 6.07 -0.14
N TYR A 140 -13.19 7.16 -0.27
CA TYR A 140 -12.79 8.31 -1.08
C TYR A 140 -11.46 8.94 -0.60
N LYS A 141 -11.23 8.98 0.71
CA LYS A 141 -9.98 9.49 1.30
C LYS A 141 -8.81 8.56 0.96
N THR A 142 -9.01 7.25 1.08
CA THR A 142 -8.03 6.23 0.70
C THR A 142 -7.63 6.38 -0.77
N SER A 143 -8.62 6.52 -1.68
CA SER A 143 -8.39 6.73 -3.11
C SER A 143 -7.65 8.03 -3.39
N ALA A 144 -8.05 9.14 -2.75
CA ALA A 144 -7.40 10.44 -2.91
C ALA A 144 -5.93 10.43 -2.43
N MET A 145 -5.65 9.78 -1.30
CA MET A 145 -4.28 9.62 -0.80
C MET A 145 -3.41 8.84 -1.79
N LEU A 146 -3.88 7.69 -2.29
CA LEU A 146 -3.15 6.92 -3.30
C LEU A 146 -2.91 7.72 -4.57
N ARG A 147 -3.92 8.45 -5.06
CA ARG A 147 -3.81 9.29 -6.25
C ARG A 147 -2.72 10.35 -6.09
N ASN A 148 -2.62 10.95 -4.91
CA ASN A 148 -1.61 11.96 -4.62
C ASN A 148 -0.19 11.36 -4.53
N PHE A 149 -0.01 10.20 -3.87
CA PHE A 149 1.30 9.53 -3.83
C PHE A 149 1.76 9.06 -5.20
N VAL A 150 0.89 8.41 -5.97
CA VAL A 150 1.20 7.95 -7.32
C VAL A 150 1.43 9.14 -8.26
N GLY A 151 0.60 10.18 -8.16
CA GLY A 151 0.77 11.41 -8.94
C GLY A 151 2.09 12.12 -8.66
N PHE A 152 2.51 12.18 -7.40
CA PHE A 152 3.82 12.70 -7.03
C PHE A 152 4.96 11.85 -7.61
N HIS A 153 4.87 10.51 -7.53
CA HIS A 153 5.83 9.60 -8.13
C HIS A 153 5.98 9.85 -9.64
N ASP A 154 4.85 9.85 -10.38
CA ASP A 154 4.86 10.01 -11.83
C ASP A 154 5.39 11.38 -12.24
N ALA A 155 5.03 12.45 -11.52
CA ALA A 155 5.53 13.81 -11.76
C ALA A 155 7.05 13.91 -11.51
N ALA A 156 7.55 13.30 -10.43
CA ALA A 156 8.97 13.31 -10.08
C ALA A 156 9.79 12.52 -11.11
N ILE A 157 9.34 11.33 -11.52
CA ILE A 157 9.98 10.55 -12.59
C ILE A 157 10.05 11.33 -13.90
N LYS A 158 8.92 11.97 -14.27
CA LYS A 158 8.86 12.80 -15.48
C LYS A 158 9.83 13.99 -15.41
N ALA A 159 9.93 14.65 -14.27
CA ALA A 159 10.82 15.80 -14.08
C ALA A 159 12.30 15.41 -14.22
N VAL A 160 12.71 14.25 -13.71
CA VAL A 160 14.07 13.71 -13.91
C VAL A 160 14.32 13.37 -15.39
N GLY A 161 13.32 12.77 -16.06
CA GLY A 161 13.44 12.37 -17.47
C GLY A 161 13.51 13.54 -18.47
N GLN A 162 13.02 14.73 -18.08
CA GLN A 162 12.96 15.91 -18.95
C GLN A 162 14.16 16.86 -18.84
N GLY A 163 15.06 16.68 -17.89
CA GLY A 163 16.15 17.61 -17.74
C GLY A 163 17.07 17.32 -16.55
N ASP A 164 17.95 18.27 -16.24
CA ASP A 164 19.04 18.18 -15.25
C ASP A 164 18.57 18.17 -13.78
N LEU A 165 17.39 17.62 -13.50
CA LEU A 165 16.87 17.54 -12.15
C LEU A 165 17.32 16.25 -11.47
N THR A 166 18.03 16.39 -10.37
CA THR A 166 18.37 15.29 -9.48
C THR A 166 17.30 15.12 -8.40
N PHE A 167 17.22 13.94 -7.81
CA PHE A 167 16.33 13.69 -6.67
C PHE A 167 16.55 14.69 -5.53
N ALA A 168 17.80 15.09 -5.26
CA ALA A 168 18.12 16.08 -4.24
C ALA A 168 17.42 17.43 -4.52
N LYS A 169 17.50 17.93 -5.75
CA LYS A 169 16.83 19.18 -6.16
C LYS A 169 15.30 19.06 -6.05
N ILE A 170 14.73 17.92 -6.44
CA ILE A 170 13.29 17.67 -6.29
C ILE A 170 12.89 17.69 -4.81
N LYS A 171 13.66 17.03 -3.95
CA LYS A 171 13.42 17.00 -2.52
C LYS A 171 13.47 18.39 -1.88
N ASP A 172 14.43 19.21 -2.28
CA ASP A 172 14.57 20.59 -1.78
C ASP A 172 13.41 21.48 -2.26
N SER A 173 13.01 21.37 -3.53
CA SER A 173 11.94 22.20 -4.09
C SER A 173 10.53 21.73 -3.71
N ALA A 174 10.32 20.44 -3.52
CA ALA A 174 9.03 19.83 -3.21
C ALA A 174 8.90 19.39 -1.75
N GLY A 175 9.80 19.80 -0.85
CA GLY A 175 9.79 19.41 0.57
C GLY A 175 8.48 19.73 1.27
N ASP A 176 7.92 20.93 1.04
CA ASP A 176 6.62 21.33 1.57
C ASP A 176 5.46 20.47 1.05
N LEU A 177 5.53 20.09 -0.24
CA LEU A 177 4.54 19.19 -0.84
C LEU A 177 4.63 17.79 -0.21
N MET A 178 5.83 17.25 -0.07
CA MET A 178 6.06 15.94 0.56
C MET A 178 5.55 15.94 2.01
N PHE A 179 5.79 17.02 2.75
CA PHE A 179 5.24 17.17 4.10
C PHE A 179 3.71 17.18 4.09
N LYS A 180 3.07 17.93 3.18
CA LYS A 180 1.61 17.92 3.03
C LYS A 180 1.06 16.55 2.65
N LEU A 181 1.76 15.80 1.79
CA LEU A 181 1.38 14.43 1.45
C LEU A 181 1.35 13.53 2.70
N SER A 182 2.36 13.60 3.56
CA SER A 182 2.41 12.87 4.82
C SER A 182 1.32 13.32 5.81
N GLN A 183 0.91 14.60 5.77
CA GLN A 183 -0.13 15.13 6.65
C GLN A 183 -1.57 14.82 6.20
N MET A 184 -1.80 14.46 4.93
CA MET A 184 -3.15 14.14 4.40
C MET A 184 -3.92 13.13 5.25
N LYS A 185 -3.21 12.19 5.85
CA LYS A 185 -3.78 11.18 6.74
C LYS A 185 -4.58 11.77 7.89
N PHE A 186 -4.10 12.88 8.47
CA PHE A 186 -4.67 13.54 9.64
C PHE A 186 -5.79 14.52 9.30
N GLU A 187 -6.00 14.81 8.02
CA GLU A 187 -7.07 15.70 7.60
C GLU A 187 -8.43 15.01 7.76
N VAL A 188 -9.27 15.57 8.63
CA VAL A 188 -10.67 15.17 8.77
C VAL A 188 -11.50 16.19 7.98
N ARG A 189 -12.07 15.79 6.84
CA ARG A 189 -13.11 16.62 6.21
C ARG A 189 -14.35 16.56 7.09
N THR A 190 -14.59 17.62 7.83
CA THR A 190 -15.92 17.92 8.37
C THR A 190 -16.79 18.26 7.17
N PHE A 191 -17.74 17.38 6.84
CA PHE A 191 -18.83 17.75 5.93
C PHE A 191 -19.71 18.77 6.67
N SER A 192 -19.60 20.03 6.31
CA SER A 192 -20.58 21.07 6.62
C SER A 192 -21.67 21.07 5.57
#